data_68e9cf3f4e9440bf2e6e13aff5543c50
#
_entry.id   68e9cf3f4e9440bf2e6e13aff5543c50
#
_cell.length_a   1.000
_cell.length_b   1.000
_cell.length_c   1.000
_cell.angle_alpha   90.00
_cell.angle_beta   90.00
_cell.angle_gamma   90.00
#
_symmetry.space_group_name_H-M   'P 1'
#
loop_
_entity.id
_entity.type
_entity.pdbx_description
1 polymer ?
#
loop_
_entity_poly.entity_id
_entity_poly.type
_entity_poly.pdbx_seq_one_letter_code
_entity_poly.pdbx_strand_id
1 'polypeptide(L)'
;MSDSKELTALCNAVDRSFLSDRLPYPYTEEDAKVWLNMVAQNDSVSGIYRAIVMDGQPIGSISVEQKEDVYRIDAEIGFMLHGDYCNKGIMTEAVRQMCIIAFRDLPIERITANIFQPNTASMQVLRKNGFVHEATLRNAIIKNNELYNLCIFGLTKNNNSTLK
;
A
#
# COMPACT_ATOMS: atom_id res chain seq x y z
N MET A 1 -15.65 -11.64 12.02
CA MET A 1 -15.87 -10.44 12.87
C MET A 1 -14.81 -10.22 13.96
N SER A 2 -13.85 -11.12 14.14
CA SER A 2 -12.63 -10.89 14.95
C SER A 2 -11.71 -9.83 14.34
N ASP A 3 -11.74 -9.69 13.03
CA ASP A 3 -10.82 -8.87 12.23
C ASP A 3 -10.83 -7.37 12.55
N SER A 4 -11.97 -6.81 13.06
CA SER A 4 -12.03 -5.38 13.39
C SER A 4 -11.14 -5.00 14.57
N LYS A 5 -11.08 -5.82 15.61
CA LYS A 5 -10.22 -5.57 16.80
C LYS A 5 -8.75 -5.68 16.45
N GLU A 6 -8.40 -6.70 15.70
CA GLU A 6 -7.02 -6.95 15.26
C GLU A 6 -6.54 -5.86 14.31
N LEU A 7 -7.38 -5.44 13.36
CA LEU A 7 -7.09 -4.32 12.48
C LEU A 7 -6.92 -3.01 13.25
N THR A 8 -7.79 -2.76 14.26
CA THR A 8 -7.69 -1.58 15.13
C THR A 8 -6.37 -1.56 15.88
N ALA A 9 -5.97 -2.69 16.46
CA ALA A 9 -4.70 -2.81 17.16
C ALA A 9 -3.51 -2.54 16.21
N LEU A 10 -3.51 -3.14 15.03
CA LEU A 10 -2.48 -2.93 14.00
C LEU A 10 -2.39 -1.45 13.60
N CYS A 11 -3.52 -0.82 13.24
CA CYS A 11 -3.54 0.57 12.76
C CYS A 11 -3.09 1.58 13.81
N ASN A 12 -3.22 1.28 15.11
CA ASN A 12 -2.70 2.11 16.19
C ASN A 12 -1.22 1.84 16.52
N ALA A 13 -0.68 0.67 16.12
CA ALA A 13 0.69 0.26 16.43
C ALA A 13 1.71 0.58 15.31
N VAL A 14 1.26 0.81 14.07
CA VAL A 14 2.17 1.12 12.96
C VAL A 14 2.76 2.53 13.06
N ASP A 15 3.97 2.70 12.52
CA ASP A 15 4.57 4.02 12.33
C ASP A 15 3.74 4.83 11.33
N ARG A 16 3.27 5.99 11.75
CA ARG A 16 2.37 6.87 11.00
C ARG A 16 3.09 8.01 10.28
N SER A 17 4.41 8.12 10.43
CA SER A 17 5.21 9.25 9.94
C SER A 17 4.98 9.51 8.44
N PHE A 18 4.79 8.45 7.65
CA PHE A 18 4.61 8.52 6.19
C PHE A 18 3.29 7.91 5.72
N LEU A 19 2.31 7.74 6.61
CA LEU A 19 0.97 7.30 6.23
C LEU A 19 0.06 8.50 5.93
N SER A 20 -0.90 8.28 5.05
CA SER A 20 -1.94 9.25 4.72
C SER A 20 -2.82 9.55 5.95
N ASP A 21 -3.35 10.78 6.04
CA ASP A 21 -4.32 11.18 7.07
C ASP A 21 -5.71 10.56 6.87
N ARG A 22 -5.92 9.81 5.77
CA ARG A 22 -7.08 8.93 5.61
C ARG A 22 -7.15 7.83 6.66
N LEU A 23 -6.02 7.47 7.28
CA LEU A 23 -5.98 6.59 8.44
C LEU A 23 -6.14 7.45 9.71
N PRO A 24 -7.31 7.53 10.37
CA PRO A 24 -7.53 8.39 11.52
C PRO A 24 -6.68 7.95 12.74
N TYR A 25 -6.51 8.87 13.69
CA TYR A 25 -5.84 8.57 14.96
C TYR A 25 -6.56 9.27 16.13
N PRO A 26 -6.93 8.54 17.19
CA PRO A 26 -6.83 7.09 17.32
C PRO A 26 -7.71 6.36 16.28
N TYR A 27 -7.28 5.17 15.84
CA TYR A 27 -8.09 4.31 14.97
C TYR A 27 -9.04 3.48 15.83
N THR A 28 -10.33 3.53 15.54
CA THR A 28 -11.39 2.89 16.33
C THR A 28 -11.87 1.58 15.68
N GLU A 29 -12.59 0.75 16.44
CA GLU A 29 -13.23 -0.44 15.86
C GLU A 29 -14.33 -0.07 14.84
N GLU A 30 -14.94 1.10 14.96
CA GLU A 30 -15.90 1.58 13.97
C GLU A 30 -15.22 1.94 12.65
N ASP A 31 -14.06 2.60 12.69
CA ASP A 31 -13.25 2.86 11.51
C ASP A 31 -12.83 1.54 10.84
N ALA A 32 -12.46 0.53 11.63
CA ALA A 32 -12.14 -0.79 11.13
C ALA A 32 -13.32 -1.46 10.42
N LYS A 33 -14.52 -1.38 10.98
CA LYS A 33 -15.74 -1.93 10.35
C LYS A 33 -16.08 -1.21 9.06
N VAL A 34 -15.98 0.12 9.02
CA VAL A 34 -16.20 0.92 7.80
C VAL A 34 -15.21 0.49 6.72
N TRP A 35 -13.92 0.37 7.05
CA TRP A 35 -12.89 -0.10 6.14
C TRP A 35 -13.16 -1.52 5.63
N LEU A 36 -13.45 -2.47 6.52
CA LEU A 36 -13.71 -3.87 6.15
C LEU A 36 -14.95 -4.00 5.26
N ASN A 37 -16.00 -3.21 5.50
CA ASN A 37 -17.17 -3.16 4.64
C ASN A 37 -16.83 -2.63 3.24
N MET A 38 -16.01 -1.58 3.15
CA MET A 38 -15.52 -1.04 1.87
C MET A 38 -14.71 -2.10 1.13
N VAL A 39 -13.78 -2.77 1.82
CA VAL A 39 -12.99 -3.88 1.24
C VAL A 39 -13.91 -4.98 0.70
N ALA A 40 -14.90 -5.43 1.49
CA ALA A 40 -15.82 -6.48 1.06
C ALA A 40 -16.61 -6.13 -0.22
N GLN A 41 -16.87 -4.85 -0.46
CA GLN A 41 -17.58 -4.38 -1.66
C GLN A 41 -16.67 -4.20 -2.87
N ASN A 42 -15.38 -3.90 -2.67
CA ASN A 42 -14.47 -3.48 -3.73
C ASN A 42 -13.38 -4.52 -4.05
N ASP A 43 -13.15 -5.52 -3.18
CA ASP A 43 -12.12 -6.54 -3.42
C ASP A 43 -12.45 -7.35 -4.67
N SER A 44 -11.47 -7.44 -5.56
CA SER A 44 -11.58 -8.07 -6.88
C SER A 44 -12.57 -7.38 -7.85
N VAL A 45 -13.05 -6.19 -7.53
CA VAL A 45 -13.90 -5.35 -8.39
C VAL A 45 -13.12 -4.14 -8.90
N SER A 46 -12.69 -3.27 -7.99
CA SER A 46 -11.91 -2.06 -8.28
C SER A 46 -10.57 -2.01 -7.54
N GLY A 47 -10.24 -3.05 -6.79
CA GLY A 47 -8.99 -3.15 -6.06
C GLY A 47 -8.75 -4.55 -5.50
N ILE A 48 -7.57 -4.75 -4.95
CA ILE A 48 -7.18 -5.98 -4.25
C ILE A 48 -6.62 -5.56 -2.89
N TYR A 49 -7.17 -6.14 -1.83
CA TYR A 49 -6.83 -5.79 -0.44
C TYR A 49 -6.43 -7.05 0.31
N ARG A 50 -5.26 -7.06 0.95
CA ARG A 50 -4.77 -8.23 1.68
C ARG A 50 -4.16 -7.82 3.02
N ALA A 51 -4.47 -8.60 4.06
CA ALA A 51 -3.72 -8.57 5.30
C ALA A 51 -2.43 -9.38 5.16
N ILE A 52 -1.35 -8.90 5.77
CA ILE A 52 -0.12 -9.66 5.96
C ILE A 52 -0.23 -10.29 7.34
N VAL A 53 -0.25 -11.61 7.39
CA VAL A 53 -0.50 -12.37 8.62
C VAL A 53 0.71 -13.22 8.99
N MET A 54 1.08 -13.22 10.27
CA MET A 54 2.11 -14.09 10.84
C MET A 54 1.59 -14.66 12.16
N ASP A 55 1.71 -15.97 12.32
CA ASP A 55 1.23 -16.71 13.50
C ASP A 55 -0.24 -16.40 13.86
N GLY A 56 -1.08 -16.24 12.81
CA GLY A 56 -2.50 -15.94 12.95
C GLY A 56 -2.82 -14.48 13.28
N GLN A 57 -1.83 -13.60 13.40
CA GLN A 57 -2.03 -12.19 13.72
C GLN A 57 -1.72 -11.29 12.53
N PRO A 58 -2.56 -10.26 12.23
CA PRO A 58 -2.25 -9.29 11.21
C PRO A 58 -1.10 -8.39 11.65
N ILE A 59 -0.03 -8.39 10.87
CA ILE A 59 1.17 -7.59 11.10
C ILE A 59 1.34 -6.46 10.09
N GLY A 60 0.49 -6.39 9.09
CA GLY A 60 0.53 -5.37 8.05
C GLY A 60 -0.65 -5.50 7.10
N SER A 61 -0.74 -4.56 6.18
CA SER A 61 -1.71 -4.60 5.08
C SER A 61 -1.08 -4.07 3.80
N ILE A 62 -1.66 -4.52 2.67
CA ILE A 62 -1.28 -4.10 1.33
C ILE A 62 -2.52 -4.04 0.45
N SER A 63 -2.64 -2.99 -0.36
CA SER A 63 -3.71 -2.85 -1.35
C SER A 63 -3.17 -2.39 -2.70
N VAL A 64 -3.90 -2.72 -3.76
CA VAL A 64 -3.77 -2.12 -5.08
C VAL A 64 -5.15 -1.67 -5.50
N GLU A 65 -5.33 -0.37 -5.70
CA GLU A 65 -6.60 0.26 -6.01
C GLU A 65 -6.56 0.83 -7.42
N GLN A 66 -7.45 0.34 -8.30
CA GLN A 66 -7.55 0.81 -9.68
C GLN A 66 -8.05 2.24 -9.70
N LYS A 67 -7.44 3.06 -10.52
CA LYS A 67 -7.90 4.43 -10.78
C LYS A 67 -9.12 4.42 -11.68
N GLU A 68 -9.82 5.54 -11.70
CA GLU A 68 -11.06 5.71 -12.46
C GLU A 68 -10.82 6.46 -13.78
N ASP A 69 -11.88 6.51 -14.60
CA ASP A 69 -11.96 7.27 -15.84
C ASP A 69 -10.85 6.93 -16.84
N VAL A 70 -10.21 7.92 -17.42
CA VAL A 70 -9.10 7.75 -18.39
C VAL A 70 -7.85 7.13 -17.78
N TYR A 71 -7.73 7.16 -16.45
CA TYR A 71 -6.62 6.59 -15.68
C TYR A 71 -6.85 5.12 -15.28
N ARG A 72 -7.96 4.49 -15.68
CA ARG A 72 -8.35 3.13 -15.26
C ARG A 72 -7.37 2.01 -15.60
N ILE A 73 -6.39 2.28 -16.46
CA ILE A 73 -5.31 1.33 -16.76
C ILE A 73 -4.16 1.38 -15.71
N ASP A 74 -4.20 2.33 -14.79
CA ASP A 74 -3.26 2.49 -13.68
C ASP A 74 -3.95 2.14 -12.36
N ALA A 75 -3.18 1.63 -11.41
CA ALA A 75 -3.63 1.41 -10.04
C ALA A 75 -2.58 1.93 -9.06
N GLU A 76 -3.01 2.32 -7.88
CA GLU A 76 -2.10 2.77 -6.83
C GLU A 76 -1.88 1.65 -5.80
N ILE A 77 -0.62 1.35 -5.49
CA ILE A 77 -0.25 0.42 -4.43
C ILE A 77 0.00 1.18 -3.14
N GLY A 78 -0.63 0.71 -2.05
CA GLY A 78 -0.40 1.17 -0.69
C GLY A 78 -0.06 0.00 0.23
N PHE A 79 0.84 0.22 1.20
CA PHE A 79 1.20 -0.82 2.17
C PHE A 79 1.68 -0.23 3.48
N MET A 80 1.47 -0.99 4.56
CA MET A 80 2.00 -0.70 5.89
C MET A 80 2.37 -1.99 6.61
N LEU A 81 3.35 -1.91 7.52
CA LEU A 81 3.83 -3.04 8.30
C LEU A 81 4.14 -2.57 9.73
N HIS A 82 3.82 -3.41 10.71
CA HIS A 82 4.19 -3.16 12.09
C HIS A 82 5.73 -3.11 12.23
N GLY A 83 6.24 -2.16 13.02
CA GLY A 83 7.68 -1.85 13.13
C GLY A 83 8.56 -3.05 13.47
N ASP A 84 8.11 -3.94 14.35
CA ASP A 84 8.84 -5.14 14.78
C ASP A 84 9.11 -6.14 13.64
N TYR A 85 8.38 -6.04 12.54
CA TYR A 85 8.50 -6.90 11.37
C TYR A 85 9.22 -6.25 10.20
N CYS A 86 9.66 -5.00 10.37
CA CYS A 86 10.44 -4.28 9.36
C CYS A 86 11.84 -4.91 9.14
N ASN A 87 12.44 -4.63 7.98
CA ASN A 87 13.79 -5.09 7.59
C ASN A 87 13.99 -6.62 7.52
N LYS A 88 12.92 -7.41 7.51
CA LYS A 88 12.93 -8.89 7.41
C LYS A 88 12.55 -9.40 6.01
N GLY A 89 12.39 -8.52 5.03
CA GLY A 89 12.02 -8.90 3.65
C GLY A 89 10.52 -9.14 3.45
N ILE A 90 9.72 -9.16 4.50
CA ILE A 90 8.27 -9.49 4.46
C ILE A 90 7.53 -8.58 3.48
N MET A 91 7.68 -7.25 3.58
CA MET A 91 7.00 -6.32 2.68
C MET A 91 7.50 -6.45 1.23
N THR A 92 8.77 -6.76 1.02
CA THR A 92 9.30 -6.99 -0.34
C THR A 92 8.59 -8.17 -1.01
N GLU A 93 8.41 -9.27 -0.29
CA GLU A 93 7.68 -10.44 -0.80
C GLU A 93 6.18 -10.16 -0.97
N ALA A 94 5.56 -9.45 -0.02
CA ALA A 94 4.15 -9.06 -0.11
C ALA A 94 3.89 -8.20 -1.36
N VAL A 95 4.74 -7.22 -1.64
CA VAL A 95 4.64 -6.37 -2.85
C VAL A 95 4.83 -7.21 -4.11
N ARG A 96 5.80 -8.15 -4.13
CA ARG A 96 6.00 -9.05 -5.28
C ARG A 96 4.73 -9.85 -5.60
N GLN A 97 4.16 -10.50 -4.60
CA GLN A 97 2.93 -11.29 -4.77
C GLN A 97 1.75 -10.41 -5.17
N MET A 98 1.58 -9.26 -4.52
CA MET A 98 0.49 -8.34 -4.83
C MET A 98 0.55 -7.84 -6.28
N CYS A 99 1.72 -7.49 -6.80
CA CYS A 99 1.87 -7.07 -8.19
C CYS A 99 1.47 -8.19 -9.17
N ILE A 100 1.85 -9.45 -8.89
CA ILE A 100 1.47 -10.59 -9.71
C ILE A 100 -0.06 -10.76 -9.73
N ILE A 101 -0.69 -10.72 -8.55
CA ILE A 101 -2.14 -10.86 -8.40
C ILE A 101 -2.85 -9.69 -9.11
N ALA A 102 -2.42 -8.46 -8.88
CA ALA A 102 -3.05 -7.28 -9.45
C ALA A 102 -3.00 -7.27 -11.00
N PHE A 103 -1.86 -7.58 -11.60
CA PHE A 103 -1.75 -7.67 -13.06
C PHE A 103 -2.49 -8.85 -13.69
N ARG A 104 -2.78 -9.90 -12.92
CA ARG A 104 -3.60 -11.04 -13.35
C ARG A 104 -5.10 -10.74 -13.29
N ASP A 105 -5.54 -10.13 -12.17
CA ASP A 105 -6.95 -10.08 -11.78
C ASP A 105 -7.62 -8.74 -12.09
N LEU A 106 -6.84 -7.65 -12.24
CA LEU A 106 -7.36 -6.33 -12.60
C LEU A 106 -7.01 -5.98 -14.07
N PRO A 107 -7.87 -5.23 -14.77
CA PRO A 107 -7.62 -4.79 -16.16
C PRO A 107 -6.66 -3.58 -16.19
N ILE A 108 -5.49 -3.70 -15.57
CA ILE A 108 -4.49 -2.66 -15.46
C ILE A 108 -3.23 -3.00 -16.25
N GLU A 109 -2.53 -1.96 -16.72
CA GLU A 109 -1.25 -2.06 -17.43
C GLU A 109 -0.08 -1.49 -16.59
N ARG A 110 -0.42 -0.84 -15.47
CA ARG A 110 0.53 -0.12 -14.66
C ARG A 110 0.12 -0.12 -13.17
N ILE A 111 1.13 -0.13 -12.29
CA ILE A 111 0.98 0.11 -10.84
C ILE A 111 1.86 1.30 -10.48
N THR A 112 1.27 2.30 -9.83
CA THR A 112 1.94 3.51 -9.32
C THR A 112 2.05 3.42 -7.80
N ALA A 113 3.15 3.91 -7.23
CA ALA A 113 3.32 4.12 -5.80
C ALA A 113 3.72 5.57 -5.52
N ASN A 114 3.04 6.19 -4.55
CA ASN A 114 3.25 7.55 -4.10
C ASN A 114 3.96 7.54 -2.75
N ILE A 115 5.23 7.98 -2.69
CA ILE A 115 6.09 7.82 -1.52
C ILE A 115 6.61 9.18 -1.05
N PHE A 116 6.50 9.47 0.25
CA PHE A 116 7.20 10.60 0.87
C PHE A 116 8.70 10.48 0.65
N GLN A 117 9.38 11.53 0.20
CA GLN A 117 10.80 11.47 -0.12
C GLN A 117 11.70 10.94 1.02
N PRO A 118 11.45 11.24 2.32
CA PRO A 118 12.23 10.67 3.40
C PRO A 118 12.00 9.18 3.65
N ASN A 119 10.93 8.57 3.11
CA ASN A 119 10.60 7.16 3.30
C ASN A 119 11.47 6.24 2.41
N THR A 120 12.75 6.19 2.72
CA THR A 120 13.73 5.38 1.95
C THR A 120 13.47 3.89 2.03
N ALA A 121 12.88 3.41 3.14
CA ALA A 121 12.54 2.00 3.33
C ALA A 121 11.51 1.53 2.29
N SER A 122 10.40 2.26 2.13
CA SER A 122 9.40 1.95 1.11
C SER A 122 9.96 2.05 -0.31
N MET A 123 10.82 3.04 -0.59
CA MET A 123 11.48 3.14 -1.90
C MET A 123 12.37 1.92 -2.20
N GLN A 124 13.08 1.38 -1.20
CA GLN A 124 13.90 0.17 -1.38
C GLN A 124 13.04 -1.07 -1.68
N VAL A 125 11.90 -1.21 -0.97
CA VAL A 125 10.92 -2.29 -1.23
C VAL A 125 10.45 -2.23 -2.69
N LEU A 126 10.08 -1.05 -3.17
CA LEU A 126 9.61 -0.84 -4.54
C LEU A 126 10.70 -1.15 -5.58
N ARG A 127 11.92 -0.62 -5.39
CA ARG A 127 13.06 -0.89 -6.31
C ARG A 127 13.38 -2.37 -6.41
N LYS A 128 13.35 -3.11 -5.29
CA LYS A 128 13.55 -4.57 -5.29
C LYS A 128 12.49 -5.33 -6.09
N ASN A 129 11.34 -4.73 -6.29
CA ASN A 129 10.22 -5.26 -7.07
C ASN A 129 10.14 -4.67 -8.49
N GLY A 130 11.19 -4.03 -8.98
CA GLY A 130 11.28 -3.54 -10.35
C GLY A 130 10.57 -2.21 -10.61
N PHE A 131 10.06 -1.55 -9.57
CA PHE A 131 9.52 -0.19 -9.73
C PHE A 131 10.62 0.80 -10.07
N VAL A 132 10.37 1.66 -11.03
CA VAL A 132 11.25 2.74 -11.46
C VAL A 132 10.80 4.04 -10.82
N HIS A 133 11.73 4.83 -10.30
CA HIS A 133 11.46 6.19 -9.86
C HIS A 133 11.28 7.08 -11.10
N GLU A 134 10.10 7.63 -11.28
CA GLU A 134 9.74 8.39 -12.49
C GLU A 134 9.74 9.88 -12.28
N ALA A 135 9.36 10.35 -11.08
CA ALA A 135 9.30 11.78 -10.79
C ALA A 135 9.45 12.09 -9.29
N THR A 136 9.86 13.30 -8.98
CA THR A 136 9.76 13.90 -7.65
C THR A 136 9.01 15.23 -7.78
N LEU A 137 7.85 15.32 -7.16
CA LEU A 137 7.06 16.55 -7.08
C LEU A 137 7.46 17.31 -5.82
N ARG A 138 7.92 18.55 -5.99
CA ARG A 138 8.38 19.38 -4.86
C ARG A 138 7.18 19.87 -4.05
N ASN A 139 7.29 19.80 -2.72
CA ASN A 139 6.30 20.32 -1.77
C ASN A 139 4.86 19.87 -2.09
N ALA A 140 4.71 18.63 -2.54
CA ALA A 140 3.43 18.07 -2.97
C ALA A 140 2.64 17.40 -1.83
N ILE A 141 3.23 17.30 -0.64
CA ILE A 141 2.61 16.69 0.53
C ILE A 141 2.75 17.66 1.71
N ILE A 142 1.69 17.78 2.50
CA ILE A 142 1.74 18.39 3.82
C ILE A 142 1.39 17.32 4.87
N LYS A 143 2.21 17.17 5.91
CA LYS A 143 1.99 16.28 7.04
C LYS A 143 2.51 16.95 8.30
N ASN A 144 1.69 17.03 9.36
CA ASN A 144 2.04 17.68 10.63
C ASN A 144 2.58 19.12 10.44
N ASN A 145 2.00 19.89 9.52
CA ASN A 145 2.42 21.24 9.09
C ASN A 145 3.81 21.32 8.44
N GLU A 146 4.40 20.19 8.07
CA GLU A 146 5.65 20.14 7.31
C GLU A 146 5.39 19.78 5.84
N LEU A 147 6.16 20.39 4.93
CA LEU A 147 6.08 20.11 3.50
C LEU A 147 7.09 19.04 3.12
N TYR A 148 6.62 18.08 2.34
CA TYR A 148 7.45 17.00 1.82
C TYR A 148 7.35 16.91 0.31
N ASN A 149 8.42 16.45 -0.31
CA ASN A 149 8.39 16.06 -1.70
C ASN A 149 7.73 14.69 -1.85
N LEU A 150 7.00 14.51 -2.95
CA LEU A 150 6.37 13.24 -3.34
C LEU A 150 7.21 12.58 -4.42
N CYS A 151 7.70 11.37 -4.16
CA CYS A 151 8.35 10.51 -5.14
C CYS A 151 7.33 9.57 -5.77
N ILE A 152 7.25 9.58 -7.10
CA ILE A 152 6.38 8.71 -7.89
C ILE A 152 7.21 7.56 -8.42
N PHE A 153 6.78 6.34 -8.11
CA PHE A 153 7.35 5.11 -8.65
C PHE A 153 6.32 4.39 -9.53
N GLY A 154 6.77 3.79 -10.61
CA GLY A 154 5.92 3.05 -11.55
C GLY A 154 6.46 1.67 -11.88
N LEU A 155 5.55 0.70 -12.05
CA LEU A 155 5.81 -0.62 -12.58
C LEU A 155 4.80 -0.89 -13.71
N THR A 156 5.29 -1.22 -14.91
CA THR A 156 4.43 -1.60 -16.04
C THR A 156 4.36 -3.11 -16.19
N LYS A 157 3.23 -3.60 -16.72
CA LYS A 157 2.98 -5.04 -16.90
C LYS A 157 4.07 -5.73 -17.73
N ASN A 158 4.59 -5.07 -18.75
CA ASN A 158 5.65 -5.61 -19.61
C ASN A 158 7.01 -5.74 -18.89
N ASN A 159 7.27 -4.91 -17.88
CA ASN A 159 8.48 -4.97 -17.06
C ASN A 159 8.35 -5.97 -15.89
N ASN A 160 7.17 -6.57 -15.71
CA ASN A 160 6.88 -7.54 -14.66
C ASN A 160 7.57 -8.93 -14.88
N SER A 161 8.26 -9.14 -15.98
CA SER A 161 9.05 -10.37 -16.23
C SER A 161 10.16 -10.61 -15.22
N THR A 162 10.51 -9.61 -14.43
CA THR A 162 11.52 -9.66 -13.34
C THR A 162 10.97 -10.28 -12.05
N LEU A 163 9.65 -10.46 -11.93
CA LEU A 163 8.98 -10.98 -10.71
C LEU A 163 8.74 -12.51 -10.74
N LYS A 164 9.45 -13.23 -11.63
CA LYS A 164 9.39 -14.69 -11.71
C LYS A 164 10.15 -15.35 -10.58
#